data_05099420d55dd241ead7d08fe7c5dd99
#
_entry.id   05099420d55dd241ead7d08fe7c5dd99
#
_cell.length_a   1.000
_cell.length_b   1.000
_cell.length_c   1.000
_cell.angle_alpha   90.00
_cell.angle_beta   90.00
_cell.angle_gamma   90.00
#
_symmetry.space_group_name_H-M   'P 1'
#
loop_
_entity.id
_entity.type
_entity.pdbx_description
1 polymer ?
#
loop_
_entity_poly.entity_id
_entity_poly.type
_entity_poly.pdbx_seq_one_letter_code
_entity_poly.pdbx_strand_id
1 'polypeptide(L)'
;MRKLLVAVAAAALALTACGSGGTGSGDGNVTITFWDNNGGPGRTPIYEELIKRFEAANPNIKVEYVGIPSASVQQKYDTAIAGGETPDVGGVTTSYLSNLVGQEALIPLDDRINSGPLKDKLLPSLVETVRQTAPDGKLYSVPTSGNMDIIWYRTDLFQQAGLEPPKTWDEFTTAATKLTDAAANKYGYTIRGGAGSVFQLITEAYAYSGVDNFFKDGKSTLNDKANAELVDKVADLYKKATPEADINNSYTQMVAQFTGGSVTMMHHNLGSSGDVNKALGDKVAAIPLPVGPGGKRTVVPNPTDGFAVFKNSENPDAAWKFAEFLASSESNSYWNEKVGQIPANTDVRSAAWIDGNKPVKMALGVLEDPSTVIVPAPVYLPQYSSITKTDSEPQYQKVLLGELTAQQFLDEMAKKLTEAQKEWEDRK
;
A
#
# COMPACT_ATOMS: atom_id res chain seq x y z
N MET A 1 40.76 -53.34 -23.97
CA MET A 1 40.14 -54.68 -24.11
C MET A 1 38.86 -54.75 -23.36
N ARG A 2 37.87 -55.28 -24.00
CA ARG A 2 36.45 -55.54 -23.66
C ARG A 2 35.43 -54.40 -23.93
N LYS A 3 34.89 -54.52 -25.14
CA LYS A 3 33.64 -54.00 -25.64
C LYS A 3 32.48 -54.72 -24.93
N LEU A 4 31.47 -54.00 -24.51
CA LEU A 4 30.14 -54.56 -24.29
C LEU A 4 29.12 -53.70 -25.01
N LEU A 5 28.54 -54.27 -26.04
CA LEU A 5 27.34 -53.88 -26.75
C LEU A 5 26.13 -54.18 -25.84
N VAL A 6 25.18 -53.26 -25.71
CA VAL A 6 23.81 -53.56 -25.26
C VAL A 6 22.84 -53.01 -26.28
N ALA A 7 21.94 -53.90 -26.68
CA ALA A 7 21.00 -53.78 -27.78
C ALA A 7 19.83 -52.84 -27.50
N VAL A 8 19.43 -52.16 -28.58
CA VAL A 8 18.16 -51.40 -28.70
C VAL A 8 17.02 -52.42 -28.93
N ALA A 9 16.01 -52.36 -28.06
CA ALA A 9 14.71 -52.98 -28.30
C ALA A 9 13.68 -51.87 -28.56
N ALA A 10 13.31 -51.75 -29.82
CA ALA A 10 12.17 -50.94 -30.28
C ALA A 10 10.89 -51.72 -30.04
N ALA A 11 9.97 -51.16 -29.23
CA ALA A 11 8.61 -51.59 -29.15
C ALA A 11 7.68 -50.54 -29.76
N ALA A 12 7.19 -50.81 -30.96
CA ALA A 12 6.13 -50.08 -31.62
C ALA A 12 4.78 -50.45 -30.95
N LEU A 13 4.05 -49.47 -30.43
CA LEU A 13 2.65 -49.67 -30.06
C LEU A 13 1.76 -48.79 -30.91
N ALA A 14 0.78 -49.44 -31.46
CA ALA A 14 -0.15 -49.00 -32.51
C ALA A 14 -1.08 -47.87 -32.05
N LEU A 15 -1.28 -46.90 -32.93
CA LEU A 15 -2.35 -45.94 -32.90
C LEU A 15 -3.71 -46.65 -33.15
N THR A 16 -4.62 -46.56 -32.20
CA THR A 16 -6.04 -46.69 -32.47
C THR A 16 -6.68 -45.33 -32.28
N ALA A 17 -6.97 -44.67 -33.37
CA ALA A 17 -7.86 -43.53 -33.46
C ALA A 17 -9.30 -44.04 -33.28
N CYS A 18 -9.97 -43.55 -32.25
CA CYS A 18 -11.44 -43.52 -32.24
C CYS A 18 -11.86 -42.10 -31.90
N GLY A 19 -12.29 -41.39 -32.93
CA GLY A 19 -13.01 -40.14 -32.77
C GLY A 19 -14.40 -40.42 -32.21
N SER A 20 -14.78 -39.65 -31.22
CA SER A 20 -16.17 -39.32 -30.97
C SER A 20 -16.21 -37.93 -30.36
N GLY A 21 -16.75 -36.99 -31.13
CA GLY A 21 -17.17 -35.70 -30.59
C GLY A 21 -18.21 -35.94 -29.48
N GLY A 22 -17.83 -35.54 -28.30
CA GLY A 22 -18.71 -35.42 -27.15
C GLY A 22 -18.53 -34.02 -26.60
N THR A 23 -19.54 -33.16 -26.81
CA THR A 23 -19.79 -32.01 -26.00
C THR A 23 -20.07 -32.50 -24.58
N GLY A 24 -19.02 -32.76 -23.85
CA GLY A 24 -19.07 -33.04 -22.42
C GLY A 24 -19.05 -31.71 -21.67
N SER A 25 -20.22 -31.31 -21.13
CA SER A 25 -20.26 -30.50 -19.93
C SER A 25 -19.57 -31.30 -18.82
N GLY A 26 -18.27 -31.11 -18.68
CA GLY A 26 -17.51 -31.70 -17.59
C GLY A 26 -18.02 -31.12 -16.28
N ASP A 27 -18.23 -31.95 -15.28
CA ASP A 27 -18.26 -31.61 -13.85
C ASP A 27 -16.94 -30.94 -13.55
N GLY A 28 -16.86 -29.62 -13.83
CA GLY A 28 -15.58 -28.92 -13.88
C GLY A 28 -15.16 -28.44 -12.52
N ASN A 29 -14.45 -29.29 -11.80
CA ASN A 29 -13.60 -28.79 -10.73
C ASN A 29 -12.49 -27.94 -11.36
N VAL A 30 -12.50 -26.65 -10.99
CA VAL A 30 -11.53 -25.66 -11.45
C VAL A 30 -10.58 -25.37 -10.31
N THR A 31 -9.29 -25.34 -10.57
CA THR A 31 -8.30 -24.82 -9.64
C THR A 31 -7.77 -23.48 -10.17
N ILE A 32 -7.78 -22.46 -9.33
CA ILE A 32 -7.19 -21.16 -9.59
C ILE A 32 -6.03 -20.90 -8.65
N THR A 33 -5.01 -20.21 -9.12
CA THR A 33 -3.87 -19.77 -8.32
C THR A 33 -4.09 -18.33 -7.84
N PHE A 34 -3.88 -18.12 -6.55
CA PHE A 34 -3.94 -16.79 -5.92
C PHE A 34 -2.60 -16.40 -5.32
N TRP A 35 -2.01 -15.30 -5.81
CA TRP A 35 -0.80 -14.71 -5.25
C TRP A 35 -1.14 -13.54 -4.33
N ASP A 36 -0.86 -13.69 -3.03
CA ASP A 36 -0.94 -12.61 -2.06
C ASP A 36 0.34 -11.76 -2.11
N ASN A 37 0.18 -10.47 -2.34
CA ASN A 37 1.28 -9.50 -2.52
C ASN A 37 1.99 -9.10 -1.22
N ASN A 38 1.56 -9.61 -0.09
CA ASN A 38 2.14 -9.30 1.24
C ASN A 38 1.97 -10.49 2.21
N GLY A 39 2.29 -11.69 1.73
CA GLY A 39 2.20 -12.93 2.51
C GLY A 39 3.12 -12.91 3.72
N GLY A 40 2.60 -13.44 4.82
CA GLY A 40 3.33 -13.55 6.07
C GLY A 40 2.43 -13.89 7.25
N PRO A 41 2.99 -14.09 8.46
CA PRO A 41 2.27 -14.64 9.61
C PRO A 41 1.10 -13.78 10.08
N GLY A 42 1.09 -12.48 9.77
CA GLY A 42 -0.01 -11.57 10.13
C GLY A 42 -1.18 -11.59 9.14
N ARG A 43 -0.99 -12.05 7.90
CA ARG A 43 -2.01 -11.98 6.82
C ARG A 43 -2.41 -13.34 6.27
N THR A 44 -1.46 -14.24 6.09
CA THR A 44 -1.71 -15.58 5.54
C THR A 44 -2.89 -16.31 6.21
N PRO A 45 -3.00 -16.38 7.56
CA PRO A 45 -4.13 -17.07 8.19
C PRO A 45 -5.50 -16.44 7.88
N ILE A 46 -5.54 -15.14 7.59
CA ILE A 46 -6.78 -14.44 7.24
C ILE A 46 -7.24 -14.87 5.85
N TYR A 47 -6.30 -14.96 4.88
CA TYR A 47 -6.63 -15.46 3.55
C TYR A 47 -6.99 -16.94 3.55
N GLU A 48 -6.30 -17.77 4.32
CA GLU A 48 -6.66 -19.20 4.46
C GLU A 48 -8.11 -19.37 4.94
N GLU A 49 -8.56 -18.56 5.90
CA GLU A 49 -9.96 -18.58 6.35
C GLU A 49 -10.92 -18.09 5.27
N LEU A 50 -10.59 -17.02 4.54
CA LEU A 50 -11.41 -16.51 3.43
C LEU A 50 -11.51 -17.52 2.28
N ILE A 51 -10.41 -18.17 1.95
CA ILE A 51 -10.38 -19.24 0.93
C ILE A 51 -11.28 -20.39 1.35
N LYS A 52 -11.20 -20.83 2.59
CA LYS A 52 -12.08 -21.88 3.13
C LYS A 52 -13.56 -21.51 3.01
N ARG A 53 -13.94 -20.26 3.32
CA ARG A 53 -15.32 -19.77 3.15
C ARG A 53 -15.73 -19.73 1.70
N PHE A 54 -14.85 -19.27 0.81
CA PHE A 54 -15.11 -19.25 -0.63
C PHE A 54 -15.33 -20.65 -1.19
N GLU A 55 -14.45 -21.60 -0.89
CA GLU A 55 -14.55 -22.98 -1.35
C GLU A 55 -15.80 -23.70 -0.82
N ALA A 56 -16.21 -23.41 0.43
CA ALA A 56 -17.45 -23.95 0.98
C ALA A 56 -18.69 -23.47 0.22
N ALA A 57 -18.68 -22.21 -0.25
CA ALA A 57 -19.75 -21.65 -1.08
C ALA A 57 -19.63 -22.02 -2.56
N ASN A 58 -18.46 -22.47 -3.01
CA ASN A 58 -18.16 -22.80 -4.41
C ASN A 58 -17.39 -24.12 -4.49
N PRO A 59 -18.04 -25.27 -4.21
CA PRO A 59 -17.34 -26.56 -4.04
C PRO A 59 -16.61 -27.05 -5.29
N ASN A 60 -16.94 -26.52 -6.46
CA ASN A 60 -16.30 -26.80 -7.74
C ASN A 60 -15.07 -25.90 -8.03
N ILE A 61 -14.74 -24.94 -7.17
CA ILE A 61 -13.55 -24.07 -7.35
C ILE A 61 -12.60 -24.28 -6.17
N LYS A 62 -11.35 -24.58 -6.47
CA LYS A 62 -10.25 -24.65 -5.52
C LYS A 62 -9.31 -23.47 -5.70
N VAL A 63 -8.74 -22.98 -4.60
CA VAL A 63 -7.81 -21.83 -4.60
C VAL A 63 -6.46 -22.29 -4.05
N GLU A 64 -5.44 -22.27 -4.89
CA GLU A 64 -4.04 -22.48 -4.48
C GLU A 64 -3.42 -21.13 -4.08
N TYR A 65 -3.14 -20.99 -2.78
CA TYR A 65 -2.59 -19.77 -2.21
C TYR A 65 -1.07 -19.75 -2.26
N VAL A 66 -0.50 -18.62 -2.68
CA VAL A 66 0.95 -18.32 -2.65
C VAL A 66 1.18 -16.96 -2.00
N GLY A 67 1.73 -16.95 -0.78
CA GLY A 67 2.14 -15.72 -0.10
C GLY A 67 3.50 -15.23 -0.60
N ILE A 68 3.57 -13.99 -1.07
CA ILE A 68 4.80 -13.37 -1.56
C ILE A 68 5.19 -12.25 -0.59
N PRO A 69 6.46 -12.19 -0.12
CA PRO A 69 6.93 -11.05 0.66
C PRO A 69 6.83 -9.75 -0.15
N SER A 70 6.28 -8.69 0.44
CA SER A 70 6.02 -7.42 -0.25
C SER A 70 7.25 -6.79 -0.93
N ALA A 71 8.45 -7.03 -0.38
CA ALA A 71 9.70 -6.51 -0.94
C ALA A 71 10.07 -7.13 -2.30
N SER A 72 9.56 -8.32 -2.64
CA SER A 72 9.89 -9.06 -3.87
C SER A 72 8.72 -9.22 -4.84
N VAL A 73 7.54 -8.72 -4.49
CA VAL A 73 6.30 -8.98 -5.24
C VAL A 73 6.36 -8.43 -6.68
N GLN A 74 6.82 -7.20 -6.86
CA GLN A 74 6.90 -6.60 -8.20
C GLN A 74 7.83 -7.39 -9.10
N GLN A 75 9.03 -7.72 -8.62
CA GLN A 75 10.00 -8.53 -9.38
C GLN A 75 9.43 -9.92 -9.73
N LYS A 76 8.66 -10.53 -8.81
CA LYS A 76 8.04 -11.83 -9.06
C LYS A 76 6.97 -11.74 -10.14
N TYR A 77 6.13 -10.68 -10.16
CA TYR A 77 5.19 -10.45 -11.24
C TYR A 77 5.88 -10.22 -12.57
N ASP A 78 6.90 -9.34 -12.62
CA ASP A 78 7.63 -9.05 -13.85
C ASP A 78 8.26 -10.32 -14.45
N THR A 79 8.84 -11.18 -13.60
CA THR A 79 9.39 -12.47 -14.03
C THR A 79 8.31 -13.43 -14.55
N ALA A 80 7.18 -13.52 -13.87
CA ALA A 80 6.07 -14.39 -14.25
C ALA A 80 5.42 -13.94 -15.57
N ILE A 81 5.25 -12.64 -15.78
CA ILE A 81 4.74 -12.08 -17.03
C ILE A 81 5.66 -12.41 -18.19
N ALA A 82 6.98 -12.20 -18.01
CA ALA A 82 7.98 -12.54 -19.03
C ALA A 82 8.03 -14.05 -19.35
N GLY A 83 7.77 -14.91 -18.36
CA GLY A 83 7.72 -16.38 -18.51
C GLY A 83 6.37 -16.93 -18.94
N GLY A 84 5.29 -16.14 -18.94
CA GLY A 84 3.94 -16.63 -19.20
C GLY A 84 3.32 -17.44 -18.04
N GLU A 85 3.91 -17.38 -16.84
CA GLU A 85 3.53 -18.17 -15.66
C GLU A 85 2.85 -17.30 -14.59
N THR A 86 1.91 -16.44 -15.02
CA THR A 86 1.18 -15.56 -14.11
C THR A 86 0.11 -16.33 -13.31
N PRO A 87 -0.26 -15.86 -12.10
CA PRO A 87 -1.40 -16.44 -11.38
C PRO A 87 -2.71 -16.10 -12.08
N ASP A 88 -3.81 -16.77 -11.68
CA ASP A 88 -5.17 -16.40 -12.09
C ASP A 88 -5.61 -15.10 -11.41
N VAL A 89 -5.38 -14.99 -10.10
CA VAL A 89 -5.66 -13.81 -9.28
C VAL A 89 -4.43 -13.33 -8.58
N GLY A 90 -4.17 -12.03 -8.60
CA GLY A 90 -3.07 -11.43 -7.87
C GLY A 90 -3.53 -10.30 -6.95
N GLY A 91 -3.05 -10.32 -5.72
CA GLY A 91 -3.06 -9.14 -4.85
C GLY A 91 -2.13 -8.08 -5.44
N VAL A 92 -2.66 -6.88 -5.62
CA VAL A 92 -1.92 -5.75 -6.21
C VAL A 92 -2.10 -4.49 -5.38
N THR A 93 -1.16 -3.55 -5.53
CA THR A 93 -1.33 -2.19 -5.04
C THR A 93 -1.14 -1.20 -6.17
N THR A 94 -1.72 -0.01 -6.05
CA THR A 94 -1.58 1.04 -7.06
C THR A 94 -0.12 1.49 -7.28
N SER A 95 0.79 1.19 -6.34
CA SER A 95 2.22 1.54 -6.47
C SER A 95 2.96 0.83 -7.61
N TYR A 96 2.44 -0.28 -8.12
CA TYR A 96 3.02 -1.01 -9.26
C TYR A 96 1.97 -1.50 -10.27
N LEU A 97 0.68 -1.21 -10.03
CA LEU A 97 -0.40 -1.62 -10.92
C LEU A 97 -0.24 -1.06 -12.33
N SER A 98 0.20 0.20 -12.46
CA SER A 98 0.48 0.83 -13.76
C SER A 98 1.55 0.08 -14.58
N ASN A 99 2.53 -0.54 -13.92
CA ASN A 99 3.53 -1.37 -14.57
C ASN A 99 2.89 -2.66 -15.14
N LEU A 100 2.02 -3.32 -14.37
CA LEU A 100 1.30 -4.52 -14.83
C LEU A 100 0.34 -4.20 -15.98
N VAL A 101 -0.34 -3.04 -15.93
CA VAL A 101 -1.20 -2.54 -17.01
C VAL A 101 -0.36 -2.24 -18.26
N GLY A 102 0.78 -1.57 -18.11
CA GLY A 102 1.69 -1.27 -19.23
C GLY A 102 2.29 -2.51 -19.90
N GLN A 103 2.37 -3.62 -19.19
CA GLN A 103 2.76 -4.94 -19.73
C GLN A 103 1.58 -5.73 -20.32
N GLU A 104 0.38 -5.15 -20.38
CA GLU A 104 -0.86 -5.78 -20.84
C GLU A 104 -1.18 -7.13 -20.16
N ALA A 105 -0.76 -7.29 -18.91
CA ALA A 105 -0.85 -8.53 -18.16
C ALA A 105 -2.22 -8.80 -17.54
N LEU A 106 -3.09 -7.79 -17.47
CA LEU A 106 -4.34 -7.81 -16.74
C LEU A 106 -5.57 -7.65 -17.66
N ILE A 107 -6.74 -8.09 -17.20
CA ILE A 107 -8.00 -7.79 -17.87
C ILE A 107 -8.71 -6.61 -17.19
N PRO A 108 -9.43 -5.75 -17.94
CA PRO A 108 -10.26 -4.70 -17.36
C PRO A 108 -11.47 -5.31 -16.64
N LEU A 109 -11.86 -4.73 -15.51
CA LEU A 109 -12.89 -5.26 -14.62
C LEU A 109 -14.18 -4.41 -14.59
N ASP A 110 -14.25 -3.29 -15.32
CA ASP A 110 -15.39 -2.37 -15.29
C ASP A 110 -16.73 -3.05 -15.57
N ASP A 111 -16.82 -3.85 -16.64
CA ASP A 111 -18.06 -4.54 -17.02
C ASP A 111 -18.48 -5.55 -15.94
N ARG A 112 -17.53 -6.26 -15.35
CA ARG A 112 -17.77 -7.22 -14.29
C ARG A 112 -18.27 -6.55 -13.01
N ILE A 113 -17.65 -5.44 -12.61
CA ILE A 113 -18.07 -4.65 -11.45
C ILE A 113 -19.46 -4.05 -11.69
N ASN A 114 -19.70 -3.44 -12.87
CA ASN A 114 -20.94 -2.74 -13.18
C ASN A 114 -22.14 -3.68 -13.39
N SER A 115 -21.91 -4.94 -13.74
CA SER A 115 -22.97 -5.96 -13.89
C SER A 115 -23.16 -6.85 -12.64
N GLY A 116 -22.25 -6.73 -11.65
CA GLY A 116 -22.20 -7.59 -10.47
C GLY A 116 -22.71 -6.92 -9.19
N PRO A 117 -22.58 -7.62 -8.05
CA PRO A 117 -23.04 -7.15 -6.74
C PRO A 117 -22.18 -6.00 -6.17
N LEU A 118 -21.03 -5.71 -6.76
CA LEU A 118 -20.13 -4.62 -6.35
C LEU A 118 -20.50 -3.27 -6.97
N LYS A 119 -21.49 -3.24 -7.87
CA LYS A 119 -21.95 -1.99 -8.49
C LYS A 119 -22.35 -0.98 -7.43
N ASP A 120 -21.78 0.22 -7.53
CA ASP A 120 -22.00 1.36 -6.61
C ASP A 120 -21.68 1.05 -5.13
N LYS A 121 -20.91 -0.01 -4.86
CA LYS A 121 -20.54 -0.46 -3.52
C LYS A 121 -19.09 -0.18 -3.14
N LEU A 122 -18.29 0.35 -4.05
CA LEU A 122 -16.88 0.64 -3.82
C LEU A 122 -16.68 2.12 -3.51
N LEU A 123 -15.78 2.42 -2.57
CA LEU A 123 -15.46 3.78 -2.14
C LEU A 123 -14.92 4.60 -3.33
N PRO A 124 -15.60 5.70 -3.75
CA PRO A 124 -15.23 6.42 -4.98
C PRO A 124 -13.78 6.89 -5.02
N SER A 125 -13.23 7.35 -3.90
CA SER A 125 -11.82 7.79 -3.83
C SER A 125 -10.83 6.68 -4.13
N LEU A 126 -11.09 5.44 -3.69
CA LEU A 126 -10.24 4.30 -3.98
C LEU A 126 -10.40 3.81 -5.43
N VAL A 127 -11.63 3.85 -5.96
CA VAL A 127 -11.90 3.56 -7.38
C VAL A 127 -11.13 4.52 -8.27
N GLU A 128 -11.19 5.83 -7.97
CA GLU A 128 -10.48 6.84 -8.74
C GLU A 128 -8.96 6.64 -8.70
N THR A 129 -8.40 6.33 -7.54
CA THR A 129 -6.97 6.04 -7.39
C THR A 129 -6.53 4.85 -8.25
N VAL A 130 -7.37 3.82 -8.36
CA VAL A 130 -7.10 2.66 -9.24
C VAL A 130 -7.19 3.07 -10.72
N ARG A 131 -8.22 3.83 -11.13
CA ARG A 131 -8.38 4.29 -12.52
C ARG A 131 -7.19 5.08 -13.03
N GLN A 132 -6.61 5.91 -12.19
CA GLN A 132 -5.42 6.72 -12.54
C GLN A 132 -4.20 5.87 -12.91
N THR A 133 -4.15 4.59 -12.52
CA THR A 133 -3.02 3.69 -12.87
C THR A 133 -3.05 3.20 -14.32
N ALA A 134 -4.14 3.44 -15.05
CA ALA A 134 -4.31 3.00 -16.43
C ALA A 134 -4.50 4.18 -17.38
N PRO A 135 -3.75 4.25 -18.51
CA PRO A 135 -3.90 5.34 -19.50
C PRO A 135 -5.30 5.45 -20.10
N ASP A 136 -6.01 4.32 -20.21
CA ASP A 136 -7.40 4.26 -20.73
C ASP A 136 -8.47 4.51 -19.64
N GLY A 137 -8.07 4.78 -18.41
CA GLY A 137 -8.95 5.08 -17.29
C GLY A 137 -9.81 3.92 -16.82
N LYS A 138 -9.53 2.67 -17.23
CA LYS A 138 -10.26 1.48 -16.79
C LYS A 138 -9.75 0.94 -15.47
N LEU A 139 -10.58 0.15 -14.81
CA LEU A 139 -10.22 -0.58 -13.59
C LEU A 139 -9.56 -1.92 -13.96
N TYR A 140 -8.29 -2.08 -13.61
CA TYR A 140 -7.55 -3.32 -13.75
C TYR A 140 -7.35 -4.06 -12.42
N SER A 141 -7.90 -3.51 -11.34
CA SER A 141 -8.08 -4.22 -10.07
C SER A 141 -9.36 -3.77 -9.39
N VAL A 142 -9.95 -4.66 -8.61
CA VAL A 142 -11.03 -4.32 -7.70
C VAL A 142 -10.42 -3.85 -6.38
N PRO A 143 -10.63 -2.59 -5.95
CA PRO A 143 -10.09 -2.11 -4.69
C PRO A 143 -10.75 -2.81 -3.50
N THR A 144 -9.96 -3.13 -2.48
CA THR A 144 -10.45 -3.78 -1.26
C THR A 144 -10.05 -3.07 0.02
N SER A 145 -8.95 -2.36 0.02
CA SER A 145 -8.50 -1.66 1.22
C SER A 145 -7.84 -0.34 0.87
N GLY A 146 -8.18 0.69 1.63
CA GLY A 146 -7.45 1.95 1.69
C GLY A 146 -6.60 2.02 2.95
N ASN A 147 -5.60 2.89 2.91
CA ASN A 147 -4.75 3.15 4.05
C ASN A 147 -4.46 4.65 4.14
N MET A 148 -4.17 5.14 5.33
CA MET A 148 -3.86 6.54 5.58
C MET A 148 -2.72 6.66 6.58
N ASP A 149 -1.82 7.59 6.34
CA ASP A 149 -0.77 7.98 7.27
C ASP A 149 -1.34 8.77 8.44
N ILE A 150 -0.86 8.44 9.64
CA ILE A 150 -1.30 9.00 10.91
C ILE A 150 -0.10 9.15 11.85
N ILE A 151 -0.26 9.92 12.89
CA ILE A 151 0.68 9.96 14.00
C ILE A 151 0.15 9.08 15.13
N TRP A 152 0.87 8.01 15.43
CA TRP A 152 0.70 7.23 16.64
C TRP A 152 1.40 7.94 17.79
N TYR A 153 0.77 8.02 18.97
CA TYR A 153 1.37 8.64 20.14
C TYR A 153 1.04 7.91 21.45
N ARG A 154 1.92 7.97 22.41
CA ARG A 154 1.78 7.41 23.75
C ARG A 154 0.93 8.31 24.64
N THR A 155 -0.32 7.92 24.87
CA THR A 155 -1.28 8.68 25.69
C THR A 155 -0.81 8.86 27.14
N ASP A 156 -0.21 7.84 27.71
CA ASP A 156 0.33 7.83 29.07
C ASP A 156 1.49 8.83 29.23
N LEU A 157 2.40 8.90 28.26
CA LEU A 157 3.54 9.82 28.32
C LEU A 157 3.12 11.28 28.06
N PHE A 158 2.15 11.50 27.15
CA PHE A 158 1.57 12.82 26.93
C PHE A 158 0.87 13.34 28.19
N GLN A 159 0.04 12.51 28.83
CA GLN A 159 -0.63 12.84 30.08
C GLN A 159 0.37 13.16 31.19
N GLN A 160 1.42 12.35 31.34
CA GLN A 160 2.48 12.58 32.33
C GLN A 160 3.21 13.91 32.11
N ALA A 161 3.41 14.32 30.84
CA ALA A 161 4.05 15.58 30.49
C ALA A 161 3.11 16.79 30.50
N GLY A 162 1.80 16.59 30.73
CA GLY A 162 0.77 17.63 30.66
C GLY A 162 0.64 18.20 29.26
N LEU A 163 0.71 17.33 28.22
CA LEU A 163 0.59 17.69 26.82
C LEU A 163 -0.70 17.17 26.22
N GLU A 164 -1.30 17.99 25.37
CA GLU A 164 -2.37 17.55 24.46
C GLU A 164 -1.79 17.01 23.16
N PRO A 165 -2.50 16.10 22.44
CA PRO A 165 -2.08 15.63 21.14
C PRO A 165 -1.93 16.79 20.14
N PRO A 166 -0.83 16.85 19.36
CA PRO A 166 -0.55 18.00 18.49
C PRO A 166 -1.54 18.07 17.32
N LYS A 167 -2.05 19.27 17.06
CA LYS A 167 -2.94 19.60 15.94
C LYS A 167 -2.21 20.26 14.79
N THR A 168 -1.10 20.94 15.10
CA THR A 168 -0.26 21.66 14.15
C THR A 168 1.18 21.09 14.18
N TRP A 169 1.91 21.31 13.10
CA TRP A 169 3.32 20.88 13.04
C TRP A 169 4.21 21.59 14.07
N ASP A 170 3.90 22.84 14.45
CA ASP A 170 4.64 23.54 15.50
C ASP A 170 4.39 22.91 16.88
N GLU A 171 3.15 22.51 17.17
CA GLU A 171 2.84 21.73 18.38
C GLU A 171 3.53 20.36 18.35
N PHE A 172 3.59 19.71 17.17
CA PHE A 172 4.26 18.41 16.99
C PHE A 172 5.78 18.51 17.29
N THR A 173 6.47 19.47 16.69
CA THR A 173 7.92 19.66 16.92
C THR A 173 8.21 20.05 18.35
N THR A 174 7.34 20.86 18.97
CA THR A 174 7.44 21.24 20.40
C THR A 174 7.25 20.01 21.29
N ALA A 175 6.24 19.17 21.03
CA ALA A 175 6.02 17.95 21.79
C ALA A 175 7.18 16.96 21.61
N ALA A 176 7.69 16.78 20.39
CA ALA A 176 8.83 15.92 20.12
C ALA A 176 10.05 16.33 20.93
N THR A 177 10.36 17.62 20.96
CA THR A 177 11.49 18.15 21.74
C THR A 177 11.26 17.99 23.25
N LYS A 178 10.08 18.35 23.75
CA LYS A 178 9.74 18.30 25.18
C LYS A 178 9.75 16.89 25.76
N LEU A 179 9.36 15.90 24.95
CA LEU A 179 9.29 14.48 25.35
C LEU A 179 10.60 13.71 25.15
N THR A 180 11.68 14.43 24.81
CA THR A 180 13.00 13.82 24.62
C THR A 180 13.84 13.94 25.89
N ASP A 181 14.39 12.82 26.33
CA ASP A 181 15.46 12.68 27.31
C ASP A 181 16.54 11.76 26.71
N ALA A 182 17.45 12.36 25.95
CA ALA A 182 18.50 11.62 25.25
C ALA A 182 19.45 10.89 26.22
N ALA A 183 19.63 11.42 27.45
CA ALA A 183 20.45 10.76 28.48
C ALA A 183 19.84 9.45 28.95
N ALA A 184 18.50 9.38 28.98
CA ALA A 184 17.74 8.15 29.28
C ALA A 184 17.44 7.29 28.04
N ASN A 185 17.99 7.64 26.87
CA ASN A 185 17.66 7.01 25.57
C ASN A 185 16.14 7.01 25.28
N LYS A 186 15.48 8.13 25.58
CA LYS A 186 14.07 8.37 25.30
C LYS A 186 13.93 9.55 24.36
N TYR A 187 13.11 9.38 23.32
CA TYR A 187 12.96 10.39 22.27
C TYR A 187 11.49 10.68 22.02
N GLY A 188 11.19 11.91 21.64
CA GLY A 188 9.84 12.34 21.37
C GLY A 188 9.29 11.81 20.03
N TYR A 189 10.16 11.54 19.07
CA TYR A 189 9.79 11.10 17.73
C TYR A 189 10.77 10.06 17.18
N THR A 190 10.37 9.37 16.10
CA THR A 190 11.25 8.53 15.26
C THR A 190 11.10 8.93 13.81
N ILE A 191 12.21 9.12 13.11
CA ILE A 191 12.27 9.40 11.68
C ILE A 191 12.50 8.10 10.91
N ARG A 192 11.83 7.97 9.76
CA ARG A 192 12.13 6.96 8.78
C ARG A 192 13.17 7.49 7.80
N GLY A 193 14.45 7.19 8.03
CA GLY A 193 15.55 7.67 7.17
C GLY A 193 15.97 6.66 6.10
N GLY A 194 15.54 5.39 6.23
CA GLY A 194 15.82 4.31 5.29
C GLY A 194 14.66 4.01 4.34
N ALA A 195 14.50 2.73 4.02
CA ALA A 195 13.54 2.28 3.00
C ALA A 195 12.10 2.76 3.26
N GLY A 196 11.50 3.45 2.30
CA GLY A 196 10.16 4.04 2.33
C GLY A 196 10.10 5.43 2.96
N SER A 197 11.23 6.04 3.28
CA SER A 197 11.31 7.38 3.90
C SER A 197 10.70 8.47 3.06
N VAL A 198 11.03 8.51 1.78
CA VAL A 198 10.62 9.62 0.90
C VAL A 198 9.13 9.64 0.63
N PHE A 199 8.49 8.47 0.50
CA PHE A 199 7.02 8.42 0.38
C PHE A 199 6.35 9.02 1.61
N GLN A 200 6.82 8.66 2.81
CA GLN A 200 6.32 9.19 4.08
C GLN A 200 6.55 10.70 4.18
N LEU A 201 7.74 11.17 3.79
CA LEU A 201 8.08 12.60 3.77
C LEU A 201 7.18 13.40 2.81
N ILE A 202 6.82 12.84 1.66
CA ILE A 202 5.88 13.46 0.72
C ILE A 202 4.52 13.67 1.39
N THR A 203 4.00 12.68 2.14
CA THR A 203 2.71 12.82 2.83
C THR A 203 2.76 13.92 3.89
N GLU A 204 3.87 14.02 4.64
CA GLU A 204 4.10 15.09 5.62
C GLU A 204 4.19 16.47 4.96
N ALA A 205 4.92 16.57 3.84
CA ALA A 205 5.13 17.83 3.13
C ALA A 205 3.82 18.43 2.63
N TYR A 206 2.97 17.62 1.97
CA TYR A 206 1.66 18.10 1.51
C TYR A 206 0.68 18.37 2.66
N ALA A 207 0.73 17.58 3.74
CA ALA A 207 -0.07 17.85 4.94
C ALA A 207 0.31 19.19 5.60
N TYR A 208 1.59 19.59 5.56
CA TYR A 208 2.07 20.86 6.05
C TYR A 208 1.75 22.02 5.12
N SER A 209 2.08 21.89 3.83
CA SER A 209 1.96 23.00 2.88
C SER A 209 0.52 23.36 2.53
N GLY A 210 -0.39 22.37 2.57
CA GLY A 210 -1.75 22.55 2.11
C GLY A 210 -1.86 22.71 0.58
N VAL A 211 -0.81 22.43 -0.18
CA VAL A 211 -0.81 22.39 -1.64
C VAL A 211 -1.82 21.33 -2.09
N ASP A 212 -2.66 21.67 -3.08
CA ASP A 212 -3.87 20.92 -3.43
C ASP A 212 -3.76 20.07 -4.69
N ASN A 213 -2.61 20.10 -5.35
CA ASN A 213 -2.36 19.31 -6.55
C ASN A 213 -0.92 18.85 -6.59
N PHE A 214 -0.68 17.61 -7.01
CA PHE A 214 0.69 17.08 -7.18
C PHE A 214 1.39 17.66 -8.42
N PHE A 215 0.61 17.99 -9.45
CA PHE A 215 1.08 18.70 -10.65
C PHE A 215 0.25 19.96 -10.91
N LYS A 216 0.92 21.02 -11.32
CA LYS A 216 0.31 22.25 -11.77
C LYS A 216 0.97 22.68 -13.09
N ASP A 217 0.17 22.88 -14.13
CA ASP A 217 0.66 23.22 -15.48
C ASP A 217 1.76 22.23 -15.98
N GLY A 218 1.55 20.93 -15.73
CA GLY A 218 2.47 19.85 -16.10
C GLY A 218 3.74 19.74 -15.24
N LYS A 219 3.91 20.60 -14.22
CA LYS A 219 5.08 20.60 -13.32
C LYS A 219 4.71 20.10 -11.94
N SER A 220 5.60 19.29 -11.35
CA SER A 220 5.43 18.84 -9.98
C SER A 220 5.49 20.01 -9.01
N THR A 221 4.59 20.03 -8.04
CA THR A 221 4.54 21.00 -6.95
C THR A 221 5.34 20.56 -5.73
N LEU A 222 6.01 19.42 -5.80
CA LEU A 222 6.72 18.84 -4.66
C LEU A 222 7.79 19.80 -4.10
N ASN A 223 8.41 20.61 -4.96
CA ASN A 223 9.42 21.59 -4.54
C ASN A 223 8.83 22.97 -4.15
N ASP A 224 7.53 23.05 -3.85
CA ASP A 224 6.98 24.25 -3.22
C ASP A 224 7.75 24.59 -1.95
N LYS A 225 7.95 25.89 -1.70
CA LYS A 225 8.73 26.36 -0.54
C LYS A 225 8.17 25.85 0.78
N ALA A 226 6.85 25.77 0.92
CA ALA A 226 6.23 25.26 2.14
C ALA A 226 6.52 23.76 2.34
N ASN A 227 6.65 22.97 1.25
CA ASN A 227 7.11 21.58 1.35
C ASN A 227 8.57 21.52 1.85
N ALA A 228 9.44 22.40 1.33
CA ALA A 228 10.83 22.45 1.78
C ALA A 228 10.94 22.89 3.26
N GLU A 229 10.12 23.83 3.71
CA GLU A 229 10.07 24.23 5.13
C GLU A 229 9.72 23.06 6.06
N LEU A 230 8.83 22.17 5.67
CA LEU A 230 8.57 20.96 6.45
C LEU A 230 9.79 20.05 6.49
N VAL A 231 10.40 19.81 5.33
CA VAL A 231 11.58 18.92 5.26
C VAL A 231 12.69 19.43 6.17
N ASP A 232 12.92 20.76 6.20
CA ASP A 232 13.87 21.40 7.14
C ASP A 232 13.44 21.18 8.59
N LYS A 233 12.14 21.35 8.93
CA LYS A 233 11.62 21.12 10.29
C LYS A 233 11.84 19.67 10.75
N VAL A 234 11.59 18.68 9.87
CA VAL A 234 11.82 17.26 10.18
C VAL A 234 13.31 16.96 10.31
N ALA A 235 14.14 17.48 9.41
CA ALA A 235 15.58 17.34 9.49
C ALA A 235 16.16 17.95 10.79
N ASP A 236 15.60 19.05 11.24
CA ASP A 236 15.97 19.69 12.50
C ASP A 236 15.67 18.84 13.75
N LEU A 237 14.70 17.92 13.68
CA LEU A 237 14.43 16.98 14.76
C LEU A 237 15.47 15.84 14.81
N TYR A 238 16.14 15.54 13.70
CA TYR A 238 17.11 14.46 13.64
C TYR A 238 18.23 14.68 14.67
N LYS A 239 18.56 13.67 15.45
CA LYS A 239 19.48 13.66 16.59
C LYS A 239 19.09 14.57 17.76
N LYS A 240 18.19 15.53 17.59
CA LYS A 240 17.72 16.41 18.68
C LYS A 240 16.55 15.79 19.44
N ALA A 241 15.58 15.25 18.70
CA ALA A 241 14.37 14.63 19.25
C ALA A 241 14.12 13.21 18.73
N THR A 242 15.07 12.65 17.99
CA THR A 242 15.04 11.31 17.41
C THR A 242 16.36 10.58 17.64
N PRO A 243 16.36 9.23 17.71
CA PRO A 243 17.59 8.45 17.75
C PRO A 243 18.49 8.70 16.54
N GLU A 244 19.81 8.66 16.73
CA GLU A 244 20.78 8.79 15.62
C GLU A 244 20.66 7.62 14.61
N ALA A 245 20.29 6.43 15.08
CA ALA A 245 20.08 5.25 14.24
C ALA A 245 18.96 5.41 13.21
N ASP A 246 18.08 6.39 13.40
CA ASP A 246 16.89 6.61 12.55
C ASP A 246 17.23 6.91 11.09
N ILE A 247 18.46 7.35 10.81
CA ILE A 247 18.94 7.56 9.44
C ILE A 247 18.80 6.33 8.54
N ASN A 248 18.80 5.14 9.13
CA ASN A 248 18.68 3.86 8.41
C ASN A 248 17.38 3.12 8.73
N ASN A 249 16.49 3.71 9.53
CA ASN A 249 15.24 3.03 9.92
C ASN A 249 14.31 2.82 8.73
N SER A 250 13.85 1.59 8.59
CA SER A 250 12.62 1.25 7.88
C SER A 250 11.44 1.27 8.86
N TYR A 251 10.24 0.98 8.36
CA TYR A 251 9.04 0.92 9.23
C TYR A 251 9.19 -0.10 10.37
N THR A 252 9.87 -1.21 10.14
CA THR A 252 10.03 -2.29 11.13
C THR A 252 10.76 -1.79 12.38
N GLN A 253 11.86 -1.05 12.20
CA GLN A 253 12.61 -0.47 13.31
C GLN A 253 11.82 0.61 14.03
N MET A 254 11.11 1.48 13.28
CA MET A 254 10.25 2.51 13.88
C MET A 254 9.16 1.91 14.77
N VAL A 255 8.44 0.89 14.27
CA VAL A 255 7.41 0.18 15.05
C VAL A 255 8.03 -0.47 16.28
N ALA A 256 9.20 -1.10 16.16
CA ALA A 256 9.90 -1.70 17.30
C ALA A 256 10.33 -0.65 18.35
N GLN A 257 10.84 0.51 17.93
CA GLN A 257 11.18 1.61 18.84
C GLN A 257 9.95 2.15 19.57
N PHE A 258 8.85 2.35 18.85
CA PHE A 258 7.61 2.87 19.42
C PHE A 258 6.97 1.88 20.39
N THR A 259 6.81 0.63 19.99
CA THR A 259 6.23 -0.42 20.83
C THR A 259 7.13 -0.81 22.00
N GLY A 260 8.44 -0.72 21.83
CA GLY A 260 9.44 -0.90 22.88
C GLY A 260 9.57 0.29 23.85
N GLY A 261 8.92 1.42 23.55
CA GLY A 261 8.84 2.59 24.42
C GLY A 261 10.11 3.43 24.47
N SER A 262 10.98 3.37 23.47
CA SER A 262 12.11 4.28 23.29
C SER A 262 11.72 5.60 22.61
N VAL A 263 10.59 5.61 21.88
CA VAL A 263 10.03 6.81 21.25
C VAL A 263 8.57 7.02 21.63
N THR A 264 8.13 8.28 21.65
CA THR A 264 6.81 8.68 22.14
C THR A 264 5.80 8.89 21.01
N MET A 265 6.26 9.35 19.85
CA MET A 265 5.45 9.52 18.64
C MET A 265 6.09 8.79 17.47
N MET A 266 5.24 8.30 16.58
CA MET A 266 5.65 7.62 15.34
C MET A 266 4.69 7.99 14.21
N HIS A 267 5.21 8.47 13.09
CA HIS A 267 4.47 8.57 11.85
C HIS A 267 4.47 7.21 11.16
N HIS A 268 3.33 6.60 11.03
CA HIS A 268 3.12 5.41 10.20
C HIS A 268 1.63 5.26 9.88
N ASN A 269 1.32 4.48 8.87
CA ASN A 269 -0.05 4.28 8.47
C ASN A 269 -0.82 3.29 9.37
N LEU A 270 -2.11 3.12 9.09
CA LEU A 270 -3.01 2.21 9.83
C LEU A 270 -2.53 0.76 9.85
N GLY A 271 -1.69 0.34 8.90
CA GLY A 271 -1.15 -1.02 8.83
C GLY A 271 -0.33 -1.45 10.05
N SER A 272 0.09 -0.51 10.92
CA SER A 272 0.75 -0.82 12.20
C SER A 272 -0.23 -1.12 13.35
N SER A 273 -1.54 -0.98 13.14
CA SER A 273 -2.55 -1.08 14.22
C SER A 273 -2.44 -2.39 15.00
N GLY A 274 -2.22 -3.49 14.33
CA GLY A 274 -2.09 -4.81 14.97
C GLY A 274 -0.93 -4.87 15.96
N ASP A 275 0.26 -4.49 15.53
CA ASP A 275 1.48 -4.53 16.36
C ASP A 275 1.41 -3.50 17.50
N VAL A 276 0.94 -2.30 17.19
CA VAL A 276 0.83 -1.20 18.16
C VAL A 276 -0.19 -1.52 19.24
N ASN A 277 -1.39 -1.95 18.88
CA ASN A 277 -2.44 -2.28 19.85
C ASN A 277 -2.08 -3.50 20.68
N LYS A 278 -1.46 -4.52 20.09
CA LYS A 278 -0.99 -5.71 20.81
C LYS A 278 0.05 -5.36 21.88
N ALA A 279 0.96 -4.44 21.58
CA ALA A 279 2.05 -4.06 22.47
C ALA A 279 1.64 -3.05 23.56
N LEU A 280 0.78 -2.08 23.21
CA LEU A 280 0.54 -0.90 24.03
C LEU A 280 -0.88 -0.79 24.59
N GLY A 281 -1.87 -1.50 24.00
CA GLY A 281 -3.26 -1.46 24.46
C GLY A 281 -3.80 -0.04 24.60
N ASP A 282 -4.31 0.30 25.77
CA ASP A 282 -4.92 1.62 26.06
C ASP A 282 -3.90 2.78 26.20
N LYS A 283 -2.60 2.48 26.16
CA LYS A 283 -1.52 3.49 26.26
C LYS A 283 -1.19 4.18 24.95
N VAL A 284 -1.94 3.91 23.90
CA VAL A 284 -1.70 4.48 22.57
C VAL A 284 -2.98 5.03 21.98
N ALA A 285 -2.83 6.11 21.22
CA ALA A 285 -3.88 6.61 20.34
C ALA A 285 -3.26 7.12 19.04
N ALA A 286 -4.12 7.50 18.10
CA ALA A 286 -3.70 8.04 16.82
C ALA A 286 -4.39 9.37 16.53
N ILE A 287 -3.69 10.25 15.83
CA ILE A 287 -4.22 11.49 15.28
C ILE A 287 -3.90 11.58 13.78
N PRO A 288 -4.68 12.33 12.99
CA PRO A 288 -4.27 12.66 11.63
C PRO A 288 -2.92 13.37 11.62
N LEU A 289 -2.23 13.39 10.48
CA LEU A 289 -1.07 14.26 10.32
C LEU A 289 -1.45 15.70 10.71
N PRO A 290 -0.60 16.41 11.48
CA PRO A 290 -0.86 17.78 11.88
C PRO A 290 -1.03 18.70 10.66
N VAL A 291 -1.78 19.77 10.79
CA VAL A 291 -1.91 20.78 9.73
C VAL A 291 -0.78 21.79 9.80
N GLY A 292 -0.44 22.38 8.66
CA GLY A 292 0.52 23.48 8.59
C GLY A 292 -0.10 24.84 8.94
N PRO A 293 0.66 25.93 8.75
CA PRO A 293 0.25 27.29 9.15
C PRO A 293 -1.05 27.77 8.52
N GLY A 294 -1.41 27.26 7.33
CA GLY A 294 -2.65 27.60 6.64
C GLY A 294 -3.90 26.94 7.20
N GLY A 295 -3.76 26.01 8.15
CA GLY A 295 -4.89 25.28 8.76
C GLY A 295 -5.66 24.35 7.83
N LYS A 296 -5.26 24.26 6.55
CA LYS A 296 -5.90 23.40 5.55
C LYS A 296 -5.45 21.96 5.74
N ARG A 297 -6.39 21.02 5.75
CA ARG A 297 -6.07 19.60 5.80
C ARG A 297 -5.88 19.05 4.39
N THR A 298 -4.69 18.60 4.10
CA THR A 298 -4.35 17.89 2.85
C THR A 298 -3.88 16.48 3.18
N VAL A 299 -4.35 15.51 2.43
CA VAL A 299 -4.00 14.10 2.58
C VAL A 299 -3.48 13.56 1.26
N VAL A 300 -2.30 12.97 1.28
CA VAL A 300 -1.79 12.11 0.21
C VAL A 300 -2.15 10.68 0.56
N PRO A 301 -3.10 10.04 -0.14
CA PRO A 301 -3.50 8.67 0.17
C PRO A 301 -2.34 7.70 0.00
N ASN A 302 -2.27 6.69 0.86
CA ASN A 302 -1.39 5.56 0.62
C ASN A 302 -1.87 4.74 -0.58
N PRO A 303 -0.99 3.91 -1.18
CA PRO A 303 -1.40 3.00 -2.24
C PRO A 303 -2.61 2.15 -1.85
N THR A 304 -3.58 2.05 -2.76
CA THR A 304 -4.79 1.25 -2.60
C THR A 304 -4.48 -0.21 -2.89
N ASP A 305 -4.85 -1.10 -1.96
CA ASP A 305 -4.77 -2.55 -2.13
C ASP A 305 -6.01 -3.06 -2.89
N GLY A 306 -5.82 -4.08 -3.71
CA GLY A 306 -6.91 -4.70 -4.48
C GLY A 306 -6.50 -6.02 -5.11
N PHE A 307 -7.40 -6.58 -5.91
CA PHE A 307 -7.18 -7.83 -6.64
C PHE A 307 -7.33 -7.62 -8.14
N ALA A 308 -6.39 -8.16 -8.89
CA ALA A 308 -6.39 -8.17 -10.35
C ALA A 308 -6.58 -9.61 -10.87
N VAL A 309 -7.19 -9.73 -12.05
CA VAL A 309 -7.28 -10.98 -12.82
C VAL A 309 -6.28 -10.90 -13.96
N PHE A 310 -5.44 -11.91 -14.08
CA PHE A 310 -4.41 -11.96 -15.10
C PHE A 310 -4.98 -12.44 -16.44
N LYS A 311 -4.50 -11.84 -17.53
CA LYS A 311 -4.98 -12.09 -18.90
C LYS A 311 -4.74 -13.54 -19.36
N ASN A 312 -3.66 -14.16 -18.87
CA ASN A 312 -3.29 -15.54 -19.22
C ASN A 312 -4.02 -16.59 -18.38
N SER A 313 -4.94 -16.19 -17.49
CA SER A 313 -5.76 -17.14 -16.74
C SER A 313 -6.59 -17.99 -17.70
N GLU A 314 -6.54 -19.31 -17.53
CA GLU A 314 -7.40 -20.25 -18.24
C GLU A 314 -8.83 -20.26 -17.67
N ASN A 315 -9.01 -19.68 -16.46
CA ASN A 315 -10.26 -19.68 -15.72
C ASN A 315 -10.67 -18.26 -15.25
N PRO A 316 -10.77 -17.26 -16.15
CA PRO A 316 -10.97 -15.86 -15.77
C PRO A 316 -12.28 -15.58 -15.03
N ASP A 317 -13.32 -16.40 -15.25
CA ASP A 317 -14.59 -16.26 -14.54
C ASP A 317 -14.52 -16.79 -13.11
N ALA A 318 -13.83 -17.90 -12.88
CA ALA A 318 -13.57 -18.40 -11.53
C ALA A 318 -12.62 -17.45 -10.75
N ALA A 319 -11.60 -16.93 -11.42
CA ALA A 319 -10.68 -15.93 -10.89
C ALA A 319 -11.42 -14.65 -10.48
N TRP A 320 -12.29 -14.11 -11.34
CA TRP A 320 -13.14 -12.96 -11.00
C TRP A 320 -14.06 -13.27 -9.82
N LYS A 321 -14.73 -14.42 -9.82
CA LYS A 321 -15.63 -14.80 -8.74
C LYS A 321 -14.94 -14.81 -7.38
N PHE A 322 -13.67 -15.23 -7.33
CA PHE A 322 -12.88 -15.16 -6.11
C PHE A 322 -12.49 -13.72 -5.75
N ALA A 323 -12.04 -12.90 -6.70
CA ALA A 323 -11.74 -11.49 -6.48
C ALA A 323 -12.97 -10.70 -6.00
N GLU A 324 -14.15 -10.94 -6.61
CA GLU A 324 -15.43 -10.34 -6.22
C GLU A 324 -15.84 -10.77 -4.80
N PHE A 325 -15.66 -12.05 -4.45
CA PHE A 325 -15.90 -12.55 -3.09
C PHE A 325 -15.02 -11.84 -2.05
N LEU A 326 -13.73 -11.64 -2.35
CA LEU A 326 -12.82 -10.93 -1.44
C LEU A 326 -13.21 -9.45 -1.27
N ALA A 327 -13.82 -8.83 -2.28
CA ALA A 327 -14.35 -7.47 -2.24
C ALA A 327 -15.79 -7.36 -1.71
N SER A 328 -16.50 -8.48 -1.47
CA SER A 328 -17.84 -8.49 -0.89
C SER A 328 -17.86 -7.85 0.50
N SER A 329 -19.01 -7.35 0.95
CA SER A 329 -19.12 -6.69 2.26
C SER A 329 -18.66 -7.57 3.42
N GLU A 330 -18.99 -8.87 3.42
CA GLU A 330 -18.59 -9.81 4.46
C GLU A 330 -17.06 -10.02 4.48
N SER A 331 -16.47 -10.41 3.35
CA SER A 331 -15.03 -10.67 3.26
C SER A 331 -14.22 -9.41 3.47
N ASN A 332 -14.67 -8.28 2.91
CA ASN A 332 -14.03 -6.98 3.04
C ASN A 332 -14.07 -6.46 4.48
N SER A 333 -15.20 -6.69 5.20
CA SER A 333 -15.30 -6.40 6.62
C SER A 333 -14.34 -7.26 7.43
N TYR A 334 -14.37 -8.58 7.22
CA TYR A 334 -13.51 -9.51 7.95
C TYR A 334 -12.02 -9.20 7.77
N TRP A 335 -11.59 -8.96 6.52
CA TRP A 335 -10.21 -8.59 6.21
C TRP A 335 -9.80 -7.30 6.91
N ASN A 336 -10.54 -6.21 6.69
CA ASN A 336 -10.16 -4.89 7.17
C ASN A 336 -10.23 -4.76 8.70
N GLU A 337 -11.14 -5.49 9.37
CA GLU A 337 -11.16 -5.61 10.82
C GLU A 337 -9.85 -6.22 11.36
N LYS A 338 -9.37 -7.30 10.74
CA LYS A 338 -8.15 -8.01 11.20
C LYS A 338 -6.87 -7.24 10.93
N VAL A 339 -6.79 -6.55 9.79
CA VAL A 339 -5.58 -5.79 9.40
C VAL A 339 -5.63 -4.32 9.83
N GLY A 340 -6.78 -3.81 10.28
CA GLY A 340 -6.93 -2.43 10.74
C GLY A 340 -6.86 -1.40 9.61
N GLN A 341 -7.35 -1.74 8.41
CA GLN A 341 -7.37 -0.86 7.24
C GLN A 341 -8.78 -0.33 6.93
N ILE A 342 -8.87 0.63 6.02
CA ILE A 342 -10.12 1.24 5.58
C ILE A 342 -10.79 0.32 4.56
N PRO A 343 -12.00 -0.18 4.81
CA PRO A 343 -12.70 -1.04 3.85
C PRO A 343 -13.10 -0.26 2.59
N ALA A 344 -12.87 -0.88 1.42
CA ALA A 344 -13.30 -0.30 0.16
C ALA A 344 -14.79 -0.50 -0.10
N ASN A 345 -15.40 -1.55 0.46
CA ASN A 345 -16.83 -1.78 0.31
C ASN A 345 -17.62 -0.86 1.25
N THR A 346 -18.47 -0.02 0.68
CA THR A 346 -19.21 1.02 1.42
C THR A 346 -20.26 0.48 2.39
N ASP A 347 -20.76 -0.74 2.17
CA ASP A 347 -21.71 -1.37 3.09
C ASP A 347 -21.06 -1.74 4.44
N VAL A 348 -19.73 -1.79 4.50
CA VAL A 348 -18.96 -2.07 5.73
C VAL A 348 -18.89 -0.87 6.69
N ARG A 349 -19.17 0.34 6.23
CA ARG A 349 -19.03 1.58 7.03
C ARG A 349 -19.79 1.57 8.35
N SER A 350 -20.93 0.87 8.41
CA SER A 350 -21.77 0.72 9.60
C SER A 350 -21.42 -0.52 10.46
N ALA A 351 -20.34 -1.21 10.15
CA ALA A 351 -19.93 -2.38 10.92
C ALA A 351 -19.47 -1.98 12.33
N ALA A 352 -19.95 -2.72 13.34
CA ALA A 352 -19.71 -2.41 14.75
C ALA A 352 -18.21 -2.34 15.12
N TRP A 353 -17.36 -3.10 14.43
CA TRP A 353 -15.92 -3.06 14.67
C TRP A 353 -15.26 -1.73 14.32
N ILE A 354 -15.83 -0.95 13.37
CA ILE A 354 -15.32 0.39 13.03
C ILE A 354 -15.48 1.34 14.21
N ASP A 355 -16.61 1.28 14.93
CA ASP A 355 -16.82 2.08 16.14
C ASP A 355 -15.82 1.73 17.25
N GLY A 356 -15.42 0.47 17.34
CA GLY A 356 -14.39 -0.02 18.27
C GLY A 356 -12.96 0.31 17.83
N ASN A 357 -12.72 0.58 16.54
CA ASN A 357 -11.40 0.90 15.98
C ASN A 357 -11.24 2.41 15.77
N LYS A 358 -10.87 3.13 16.84
CA LYS A 358 -10.74 4.59 16.82
C LYS A 358 -9.84 5.13 15.69
N PRO A 359 -8.66 4.53 15.38
CA PRO A 359 -7.83 4.96 14.26
C PRO A 359 -8.52 4.85 12.90
N VAL A 360 -9.19 3.74 12.60
CA VAL A 360 -9.92 3.56 11.34
C VAL A 360 -11.10 4.53 11.26
N LYS A 361 -11.86 4.67 12.35
CA LYS A 361 -12.98 5.62 12.42
C LYS A 361 -12.53 7.06 12.19
N MET A 362 -11.41 7.46 12.79
CA MET A 362 -10.80 8.77 12.59
C MET A 362 -10.38 8.98 11.14
N ALA A 363 -9.72 7.99 10.54
CA ALA A 363 -9.26 8.06 9.15
C ALA A 363 -10.43 8.18 8.16
N LEU A 364 -11.52 7.41 8.37
CA LEU A 364 -12.75 7.55 7.60
C LEU A 364 -13.32 8.97 7.72
N GLY A 365 -13.42 9.50 8.94
CA GLY A 365 -13.91 10.87 9.18
C GLY A 365 -13.07 11.92 8.47
N VAL A 366 -11.74 11.76 8.41
CA VAL A 366 -10.85 12.65 7.67
C VAL A 366 -11.10 12.59 6.17
N LEU A 367 -11.22 11.37 5.61
CA LEU A 367 -11.41 11.19 4.16
C LEU A 367 -12.82 11.58 3.68
N GLU A 368 -13.80 11.57 4.56
CA GLU A 368 -15.20 11.95 4.27
C GLU A 368 -15.50 13.43 4.55
N ASP A 369 -14.60 14.14 5.25
CA ASP A 369 -14.73 15.57 5.50
C ASP A 369 -14.58 16.35 4.18
N PRO A 370 -15.62 17.10 3.73
CA PRO A 370 -15.57 17.83 2.47
C PRO A 370 -14.52 18.96 2.46
N SER A 371 -14.01 19.36 3.62
CA SER A 371 -12.91 20.33 3.72
C SER A 371 -11.53 19.70 3.54
N THR A 372 -11.42 18.39 3.59
CA THR A 372 -10.16 17.68 3.35
C THR A 372 -9.83 17.66 1.86
N VAL A 373 -8.63 18.07 1.53
CA VAL A 373 -8.12 18.02 0.17
C VAL A 373 -7.32 16.73 -0.02
N ILE A 374 -7.74 15.93 -0.99
CA ILE A 374 -7.03 14.70 -1.37
C ILE A 374 -6.09 15.03 -2.53
N VAL A 375 -4.79 14.74 -2.34
CA VAL A 375 -3.73 14.93 -3.35
C VAL A 375 -3.14 13.56 -3.67
N PRO A 376 -3.65 12.85 -4.69
CA PRO A 376 -3.11 11.54 -5.05
C PRO A 376 -1.64 11.67 -5.50
N ALA A 377 -0.77 10.85 -4.92
CA ALA A 377 0.59 10.70 -5.44
C ALA A 377 0.54 10.08 -6.85
N PRO A 378 1.44 10.47 -7.77
CA PRO A 378 1.39 10.01 -9.16
C PRO A 378 1.96 8.58 -9.29
N VAL A 379 1.37 7.64 -8.56
CA VAL A 379 1.76 6.22 -8.57
C VAL A 379 1.53 5.54 -9.91
N TYR A 380 0.77 6.18 -10.82
CA TYR A 380 0.57 5.74 -12.18
C TYR A 380 1.81 5.94 -13.06
N LEU A 381 2.76 6.79 -12.66
CA LEU A 381 4.02 6.96 -13.38
C LEU A 381 4.90 5.73 -13.18
N PRO A 382 5.34 5.03 -14.24
CA PRO A 382 6.20 3.85 -14.11
C PRO A 382 7.50 4.13 -13.35
N GLN A 383 8.01 5.37 -13.45
CA GLN A 383 9.23 5.81 -12.80
C GLN A 383 9.03 6.23 -11.33
N TYR A 384 7.78 6.37 -10.84
CA TYR A 384 7.50 6.91 -9.51
C TYR A 384 8.24 6.16 -8.39
N SER A 385 8.19 4.84 -8.44
CA SER A 385 8.85 4.01 -7.42
C SER A 385 10.38 4.14 -7.45
N SER A 386 11.02 4.23 -8.61
CA SER A 386 12.47 4.43 -8.71
C SER A 386 12.87 5.83 -8.25
N ILE A 387 12.12 6.86 -8.67
CA ILE A 387 12.39 8.25 -8.25
C ILE A 387 12.29 8.38 -6.72
N THR A 388 11.22 7.87 -6.11
CA THR A 388 10.98 8.05 -4.67
C THR A 388 11.83 7.13 -3.78
N LYS A 389 12.30 5.98 -4.28
CA LYS A 389 13.11 5.04 -3.50
C LYS A 389 14.59 5.12 -3.88
N THR A 390 14.95 4.49 -4.99
CA THR A 390 16.35 4.27 -5.37
C THR A 390 17.13 5.58 -5.50
N ASP A 391 16.50 6.60 -6.11
CA ASP A 391 17.18 7.86 -6.39
C ASP A 391 17.15 8.81 -5.18
N SER A 392 16.05 8.86 -4.44
CA SER A 392 15.79 9.93 -3.48
C SER A 392 16.03 9.55 -2.02
N GLU A 393 15.87 8.27 -1.62
CA GLU A 393 16.13 7.88 -0.22
C GLU A 393 17.58 8.16 0.23
N PRO A 394 18.63 7.87 -0.59
CA PRO A 394 20.00 8.26 -0.21
C PRO A 394 20.22 9.78 -0.16
N GLN A 395 19.48 10.55 -0.96
CA GLN A 395 19.58 12.02 -0.92
C GLN A 395 18.88 12.60 0.30
N TYR A 396 17.76 12.01 0.72
CA TYR A 396 17.10 12.40 1.97
C TYR A 396 18.00 12.17 3.19
N GLN A 397 18.76 11.08 3.22
CA GLN A 397 19.76 10.88 4.26
C GLN A 397 20.80 12.02 4.32
N LYS A 398 21.22 12.55 3.17
CA LYS A 398 22.11 13.73 3.13
C LYS A 398 21.42 14.99 3.68
N VAL A 399 20.10 15.14 3.46
CA VAL A 399 19.36 16.24 4.08
C VAL A 399 19.37 16.11 5.61
N LEU A 400 19.10 14.91 6.14
CA LEU A 400 19.15 14.66 7.59
C LEU A 400 20.55 14.91 8.19
N LEU A 401 21.61 14.71 7.41
CA LEU A 401 23.00 14.96 7.82
C LEU A 401 23.43 16.43 7.63
N GLY A 402 22.59 17.27 6.99
CA GLY A 402 22.91 18.65 6.66
C GLY A 402 23.89 18.82 5.49
N GLU A 403 24.08 17.77 4.69
CA GLU A 403 24.96 17.77 3.51
C GLU A 403 24.25 18.26 2.23
N LEU A 404 22.91 18.28 2.25
CA LEU A 404 22.04 18.74 1.16
C LEU A 404 20.91 19.58 1.75
N THR A 405 20.53 20.68 1.11
CA THR A 405 19.36 21.45 1.55
C THR A 405 18.06 20.78 1.15
N ALA A 406 16.99 20.99 1.93
CA ALA A 406 15.65 20.50 1.62
C ALA A 406 15.18 20.96 0.23
N GLN A 407 15.41 22.24 -0.10
CA GLN A 407 15.01 22.78 -1.41
C GLN A 407 15.74 22.11 -2.57
N GLN A 408 17.06 21.92 -2.48
CA GLN A 408 17.82 21.22 -3.54
C GLN A 408 17.36 19.78 -3.74
N PHE A 409 17.07 19.09 -2.64
CA PHE A 409 16.54 17.74 -2.66
C PHE A 409 15.18 17.67 -3.38
N LEU A 410 14.26 18.55 -3.01
CA LEU A 410 12.92 18.58 -3.60
C LEU A 410 12.93 19.08 -5.05
N ASP A 411 13.83 20.01 -5.42
CA ASP A 411 14.00 20.48 -6.79
C ASP A 411 14.41 19.35 -7.74
N GLU A 412 15.33 18.50 -7.32
CA GLU A 412 15.76 17.35 -8.13
C GLU A 412 14.64 16.32 -8.29
N MET A 413 13.89 16.01 -7.22
CA MET A 413 12.75 15.13 -7.32
C MET A 413 11.64 15.68 -8.19
N ALA A 414 11.28 16.95 -8.01
CA ALA A 414 10.23 17.62 -8.77
C ALA A 414 10.57 17.66 -10.27
N LYS A 415 11.85 17.86 -10.62
CA LYS A 415 12.32 17.78 -11.99
C LYS A 415 12.08 16.40 -12.60
N LYS A 416 12.52 15.32 -11.93
CA LYS A 416 12.34 13.95 -12.41
C LYS A 416 10.86 13.57 -12.54
N LEU A 417 10.02 13.96 -11.56
CA LEU A 417 8.59 13.73 -11.62
C LEU A 417 7.91 14.50 -12.76
N THR A 418 8.34 15.73 -13.03
CA THR A 418 7.86 16.53 -14.16
C THR A 418 8.21 15.89 -15.50
N GLU A 419 9.44 15.39 -15.65
CA GLU A 419 9.88 14.67 -16.84
C GLU A 419 9.08 13.38 -17.04
N ALA A 420 8.90 12.58 -15.98
CA ALA A 420 8.09 11.37 -16.02
C ALA A 420 6.61 11.63 -16.35
N GLN A 421 6.03 12.73 -15.82
CA GLN A 421 4.67 13.15 -16.12
C GLN A 421 4.51 13.49 -17.61
N LYS A 422 5.47 14.24 -18.17
CA LYS A 422 5.46 14.56 -19.60
C LYS A 422 5.53 13.31 -20.46
N GLU A 423 6.43 12.38 -20.14
CA GLU A 423 6.51 11.10 -20.86
C GLU A 423 5.22 10.29 -20.80
N TRP A 424 4.52 10.34 -19.66
CA TRP A 424 3.23 9.67 -19.49
C TRP A 424 2.13 10.33 -20.35
N GLU A 425 2.09 11.66 -20.38
CA GLU A 425 1.12 12.42 -21.20
C GLU A 425 1.35 12.21 -22.69
N ASP A 426 2.60 12.13 -23.13
CA ASP A 426 2.96 11.89 -24.53
C ASP A 426 2.56 10.47 -25.02
N ARG A 427 2.20 9.54 -24.11
CA ARG A 427 1.75 8.17 -24.44
C ARG A 427 0.22 8.03 -24.54
N LYS A 428 -0.55 9.03 -24.08
CA LYS A 428 -2.02 9.07 -24.17
C LYS A 428 -2.49 9.52 -25.54
#